data_2b76c16a51e08cdb14b1ca8f2296aea5
#
_entry.id   2b76c16a51e08cdb14b1ca8f2296aea5
#
_cell.length_a   1.000
_cell.length_b   1.000
_cell.length_c   1.000
_cell.angle_alpha   90.00
_cell.angle_beta   90.00
_cell.angle_gamma   90.00
#
_symmetry.space_group_name_H-M   'P 1'
#
loop_
_entity.id
_entity.type
_entity.pdbx_description
1 polymer ?
#
loop_
_entity_poly.entity_id
_entity_poly.type
_entity_poly.pdbx_seq_one_letter_code
_entity_poly.pdbx_strand_id
1 'polypeptide(L)'
;MADRSPLGNGDLVSSLHRFLKPLPLVAVLRGITPAEIDAVGVALADNGFRILEVPLNSPDPFESIAHLAREFGEHCLIGAGTVLRVADVSRVADAGGELIVMPHGDIAIVREAKRLGLVCLPGVATTTEAFAVLDAGADGLKMFPAEQLSPAVLKAWRAVLPKDTLVFPVGGIRPDNMAPYWAVGANGFGTGSNLYQPGAAPDAVRAVAAQYAAGFAALKAK
;
A
#
# COMPACT_ATOMS: atom_id res chain seq x y z
N MET A 1 5.02 -23.81 15.49
CA MET A 1 5.72 -22.53 15.73
C MET A 1 6.89 -22.51 14.76
N ALA A 2 6.79 -21.80 13.64
CA ALA A 2 7.90 -21.61 12.73
C ALA A 2 8.76 -20.47 13.30
N ASP A 3 10.02 -20.73 13.50
CA ASP A 3 11.04 -19.76 13.91
C ASP A 3 11.15 -18.68 12.79
N ARG A 4 10.55 -17.51 12.99
CA ARG A 4 10.71 -16.36 12.10
C ARG A 4 11.82 -15.48 12.68
N SER A 5 13.05 -15.75 12.30
CA SER A 5 14.15 -14.78 12.49
C SER A 5 13.78 -13.46 11.80
N PRO A 6 14.02 -12.29 12.42
CA PRO A 6 13.73 -11.00 11.80
C PRO A 6 14.56 -10.86 10.50
N LEU A 7 13.88 -10.57 9.40
CA LEU A 7 14.51 -10.33 8.10
C LEU A 7 15.43 -9.09 8.21
N GLY A 8 16.62 -9.16 7.63
CA GLY A 8 17.53 -8.02 7.56
C GLY A 8 16.99 -6.90 6.64
N ASN A 9 17.43 -5.65 6.81
CA ASN A 9 16.96 -4.51 6.01
C ASN A 9 17.08 -4.71 4.48
N GLY A 10 18.02 -5.53 3.99
CA GLY A 10 18.14 -5.89 2.57
C GLY A 10 17.03 -6.84 2.09
N ASP A 11 16.49 -7.67 2.97
CA ASP A 11 15.46 -8.65 2.63
C ASP A 11 14.06 -8.02 2.55
N LEU A 12 13.81 -6.90 3.25
CA LEU A 12 12.52 -6.20 3.27
C LEU A 12 12.26 -5.37 2.01
N VAL A 13 13.28 -4.70 1.48
CA VAL A 13 13.18 -4.02 0.18
C VAL A 13 12.95 -5.06 -0.92
N SER A 14 13.56 -6.25 -0.81
CA SER A 14 13.31 -7.37 -1.71
C SER A 14 11.87 -7.89 -1.57
N SER A 15 11.29 -7.87 -0.36
CA SER A 15 9.91 -8.33 -0.13
C SER A 15 8.87 -7.42 -0.80
N LEU A 16 8.95 -6.09 -0.64
CA LEU A 16 8.03 -5.18 -1.33
C LEU A 16 8.12 -5.31 -2.85
N HIS A 17 9.33 -5.36 -3.41
CA HIS A 17 9.54 -5.49 -4.86
C HIS A 17 8.91 -6.76 -5.45
N ARG A 18 8.87 -7.86 -4.70
CA ARG A 18 8.21 -9.11 -5.11
C ARG A 18 6.73 -8.87 -5.42
N PHE A 19 6.06 -8.05 -4.61
CA PHE A 19 4.62 -7.81 -4.71
C PHE A 19 4.24 -6.67 -5.68
N LEU A 20 5.24 -5.92 -6.19
CA LEU A 20 4.99 -4.91 -7.24
C LEU A 20 4.78 -5.54 -8.62
N LYS A 21 4.98 -6.83 -8.77
CA LYS A 21 4.75 -7.55 -10.03
C LYS A 21 3.60 -8.55 -9.84
N PRO A 22 2.69 -8.65 -10.79
CA PRO A 22 2.63 -7.96 -12.10
C PRO A 22 2.03 -6.55 -12.04
N LEU A 23 1.33 -6.19 -10.93
CA LEU A 23 0.51 -4.97 -10.81
C LEU A 23 0.92 -4.17 -9.56
N PRO A 24 1.65 -3.04 -9.69
CA PRO A 24 2.11 -2.25 -8.55
C PRO A 24 1.00 -1.35 -7.98
N LEU A 25 -0.11 -1.94 -7.62
CA LEU A 25 -1.25 -1.24 -7.02
C LEU A 25 -1.49 -1.72 -5.60
N VAL A 26 -1.68 -0.77 -4.70
CA VAL A 26 -2.08 -0.99 -3.31
C VAL A 26 -3.59 -0.81 -3.20
N ALA A 27 -4.31 -1.86 -2.83
CA ALA A 27 -5.75 -1.79 -2.58
C ALA A 27 -6.00 -1.29 -1.16
N VAL A 28 -6.70 -0.16 -1.03
CA VAL A 28 -7.10 0.44 0.24
C VAL A 28 -8.56 0.09 0.52
N LEU A 29 -8.81 -0.82 1.46
CA LEU A 29 -10.13 -1.41 1.73
C LEU A 29 -10.83 -0.69 2.91
N ARG A 30 -10.99 0.62 2.80
CA ARG A 30 -11.58 1.44 3.86
C ARG A 30 -13.04 1.09 4.10
N GLY A 31 -13.34 0.76 5.36
CA GLY A 31 -14.69 0.45 5.83
C GLY A 31 -15.14 -0.98 5.54
N ILE A 32 -14.23 -1.84 5.07
CA ILE A 32 -14.51 -3.27 4.88
C ILE A 32 -14.73 -3.96 6.23
N THR A 33 -15.62 -4.94 6.25
CA THR A 33 -15.89 -5.77 7.41
C THR A 33 -15.26 -7.16 7.28
N PRO A 34 -15.04 -7.90 8.39
CA PRO A 34 -14.56 -9.28 8.34
C PRO A 34 -15.44 -10.22 7.49
N ALA A 35 -16.73 -9.95 7.41
CA ALA A 35 -17.67 -10.76 6.61
C ALA A 35 -17.49 -10.57 5.09
N GLU A 36 -16.97 -9.44 4.66
CA GLU A 36 -16.78 -9.10 3.24
C GLU A 36 -15.39 -9.46 2.72
N ILE A 37 -14.41 -9.55 3.63
CA ILE A 37 -12.98 -9.47 3.29
C ILE A 37 -12.52 -10.62 2.39
N ASP A 38 -12.98 -11.84 2.60
CA ASP A 38 -12.52 -13.01 1.85
C ASP A 38 -12.95 -12.92 0.39
N ALA A 39 -14.24 -12.59 0.14
CA ALA A 39 -14.78 -12.47 -1.21
C ALA A 39 -14.17 -11.30 -1.99
N VAL A 40 -13.95 -10.16 -1.32
CA VAL A 40 -13.27 -8.99 -1.89
C VAL A 40 -11.80 -9.30 -2.15
N GLY A 41 -11.13 -9.99 -1.22
CA GLY A 41 -9.74 -10.45 -1.38
C GLY A 41 -9.55 -11.32 -2.63
N VAL A 42 -10.43 -12.31 -2.85
CA VAL A 42 -10.45 -13.14 -4.07
C VAL A 42 -10.63 -12.26 -5.32
N ALA A 43 -11.62 -11.34 -5.30
CA ALA A 43 -11.89 -10.47 -6.45
C ALA A 43 -10.68 -9.62 -6.85
N LEU A 44 -9.90 -9.14 -5.87
CA LEU A 44 -8.69 -8.36 -6.10
C LEU A 44 -7.50 -9.24 -6.55
N ALA A 45 -7.26 -10.36 -5.86
CA ALA A 45 -6.15 -11.27 -6.15
C ALA A 45 -6.24 -11.85 -7.57
N ASP A 46 -7.45 -12.22 -8.04
CA ASP A 46 -7.71 -12.72 -9.39
C ASP A 46 -7.38 -11.67 -10.47
N ASN A 47 -7.45 -10.39 -10.14
CA ASN A 47 -7.09 -9.28 -11.02
C ASN A 47 -5.65 -8.78 -10.85
N GLY A 48 -4.82 -9.53 -10.15
CA GLY A 48 -3.39 -9.25 -10.03
C GLY A 48 -2.98 -8.30 -8.91
N PHE A 49 -3.91 -7.83 -8.07
CA PHE A 49 -3.52 -7.10 -6.86
C PHE A 49 -2.77 -8.02 -5.91
N ARG A 50 -1.62 -7.53 -5.41
CA ARG A 50 -0.74 -8.28 -4.50
C ARG A 50 -0.40 -7.51 -3.24
N ILE A 51 -0.92 -6.30 -3.08
CA ILE A 51 -0.72 -5.46 -1.90
C ILE A 51 -2.10 -4.96 -1.45
N LEU A 52 -2.55 -5.42 -0.27
CA LEU A 52 -3.85 -5.10 0.28
C LEU A 52 -3.70 -4.53 1.69
N GLU A 53 -4.31 -3.39 1.95
CA GLU A 53 -4.34 -2.80 3.29
C GLU A 53 -5.76 -2.56 3.77
N VAL A 54 -6.01 -2.87 5.04
CA VAL A 54 -7.24 -2.54 5.75
C VAL A 54 -6.97 -1.32 6.64
N PRO A 55 -7.60 -0.17 6.38
CA PRO A 55 -7.45 0.99 7.26
C PRO A 55 -7.97 0.70 8.67
N LEU A 56 -7.20 1.09 9.70
CA LEU A 56 -7.54 0.81 11.10
C LEU A 56 -8.80 1.54 11.60
N ASN A 57 -9.36 2.44 10.81
CA ASN A 57 -10.66 3.06 11.04
C ASN A 57 -11.82 2.33 10.32
N SER A 58 -11.60 1.09 9.87
CA SER A 58 -12.64 0.17 9.41
C SER A 58 -13.23 -0.61 10.59
N PRO A 59 -14.41 -1.25 10.44
CA PRO A 59 -14.94 -2.17 11.45
C PRO A 59 -14.01 -3.37 11.65
N ASP A 60 -13.70 -3.72 12.89
CA ASP A 60 -12.89 -4.88 13.30
C ASP A 60 -11.67 -5.14 12.40
N PRO A 61 -10.79 -4.12 12.21
CA PRO A 61 -9.78 -4.15 11.17
C PRO A 61 -8.72 -5.24 11.38
N PHE A 62 -8.39 -5.57 12.63
CA PHE A 62 -7.40 -6.61 12.94
C PHE A 62 -7.92 -8.01 12.61
N GLU A 63 -9.22 -8.25 12.75
CA GLU A 63 -9.88 -9.49 12.32
C GLU A 63 -9.82 -9.61 10.80
N SER A 64 -10.16 -8.55 10.06
CA SER A 64 -10.04 -8.51 8.60
C SER A 64 -8.60 -8.73 8.12
N ILE A 65 -7.61 -8.13 8.79
CA ILE A 65 -6.19 -8.34 8.48
C ILE A 65 -5.80 -9.79 8.71
N ALA A 66 -6.23 -10.41 9.83
CA ALA A 66 -5.92 -11.80 10.14
C ALA A 66 -6.54 -12.76 9.11
N HIS A 67 -7.75 -12.50 8.64
CA HIS A 67 -8.37 -13.26 7.56
C HIS A 67 -7.55 -13.17 6.26
N LEU A 68 -7.23 -11.96 5.80
CA LEU A 68 -6.42 -11.77 4.59
C LEU A 68 -5.04 -12.42 4.72
N ALA A 69 -4.36 -12.26 5.87
CA ALA A 69 -3.04 -12.82 6.09
C ALA A 69 -3.05 -14.35 6.05
N ARG A 70 -4.08 -14.97 6.60
CA ARG A 70 -4.24 -16.43 6.57
C ARG A 70 -4.53 -16.95 5.16
N GLU A 71 -5.44 -16.31 4.42
CA GLU A 71 -5.90 -16.81 3.13
C GLU A 71 -4.97 -16.41 1.96
N PHE A 72 -4.35 -15.22 2.04
CA PHE A 72 -3.59 -14.63 0.91
C PHE A 72 -2.13 -14.31 1.23
N GLY A 73 -1.67 -14.40 2.48
CA GLY A 73 -0.34 -13.94 2.91
C GLY A 73 0.83 -14.64 2.21
N GLU A 74 0.63 -15.84 1.67
CA GLU A 74 1.66 -16.51 0.86
C GLU A 74 1.95 -15.79 -0.48
N HIS A 75 0.91 -15.14 -1.05
CA HIS A 75 0.95 -14.55 -2.38
C HIS A 75 0.74 -13.04 -2.41
N CYS A 76 0.31 -12.44 -1.29
CA CYS A 76 0.01 -11.02 -1.17
C CYS A 76 0.69 -10.43 0.07
N LEU A 77 1.12 -9.18 -0.05
CA LEU A 77 1.55 -8.35 1.07
C LEU A 77 0.30 -7.75 1.73
N ILE A 78 -0.01 -8.22 2.92
CA ILE A 78 -1.21 -7.83 3.68
C ILE A 78 -0.81 -6.92 4.82
N GLY A 79 -1.64 -5.91 5.13
CA GLY A 79 -1.40 -5.10 6.31
C GLY A 79 -2.45 -4.04 6.59
N ALA A 80 -2.04 -3.04 7.34
CA ALA A 80 -2.91 -1.97 7.80
C ALA A 80 -2.65 -0.65 7.11
N GLY A 81 -3.72 0.08 6.79
CA GLY A 81 -3.69 1.50 6.50
C GLY A 81 -4.13 2.36 7.67
N THR A 82 -3.94 3.66 7.56
CA THR A 82 -4.36 4.63 8.58
C THR A 82 -3.83 4.28 9.98
N VAL A 83 -2.58 3.79 10.02
CA VAL A 83 -1.88 3.55 11.28
C VAL A 83 -1.42 4.90 11.83
N LEU A 84 -1.93 5.26 13.02
CA LEU A 84 -1.72 6.57 13.64
C LEU A 84 -1.01 6.50 15.00
N ARG A 85 -0.73 5.31 15.51
CA ARG A 85 -0.11 5.10 16.82
C ARG A 85 0.92 3.98 16.75
N VAL A 86 2.04 4.17 17.42
CA VAL A 86 3.12 3.17 17.53
C VAL A 86 2.58 1.83 18.08
N ALA A 87 1.69 1.88 19.07
CA ALA A 87 1.11 0.67 19.69
C ALA A 87 0.26 -0.18 18.72
N ASP A 88 -0.23 0.40 17.63
CA ASP A 88 -1.00 -0.37 16.65
C ASP A 88 -0.10 -1.20 15.71
N VAL A 89 1.20 -0.86 15.62
CA VAL A 89 2.15 -1.59 14.75
C VAL A 89 2.30 -3.05 15.20
N SER A 90 2.50 -3.29 16.50
CA SER A 90 2.58 -4.66 17.04
C SER A 90 1.27 -5.42 16.87
N ARG A 91 0.12 -4.75 17.05
CA ARG A 91 -1.20 -5.37 16.84
C ARG A 91 -1.42 -5.82 15.38
N VAL A 92 -0.90 -5.05 14.42
CA VAL A 92 -0.92 -5.45 13.00
C VAL A 92 -0.05 -6.67 12.78
N ALA A 93 1.17 -6.70 13.35
CA ALA A 93 2.05 -7.87 13.28
C ALA A 93 1.42 -9.12 13.93
N ASP A 94 0.79 -8.96 15.10
CA ASP A 94 0.11 -10.04 15.82
C ASP A 94 -1.07 -10.61 15.01
N ALA A 95 -1.74 -9.76 14.20
CA ALA A 95 -2.76 -10.18 13.26
C ALA A 95 -2.20 -10.84 11.97
N GLY A 96 -0.88 -10.98 11.84
CA GLY A 96 -0.22 -11.54 10.67
C GLY A 96 0.01 -10.55 9.53
N GLY A 97 -0.22 -9.24 9.75
CA GLY A 97 0.08 -8.20 8.77
C GLY A 97 1.58 -7.94 8.65
N GLU A 98 2.05 -7.69 7.44
CA GLU A 98 3.45 -7.42 7.12
C GLU A 98 3.66 -6.02 6.51
N LEU A 99 2.59 -5.20 6.41
CA LEU A 99 2.61 -3.87 5.81
C LEU A 99 1.97 -2.83 6.73
N ILE A 100 2.65 -1.69 6.89
CA ILE A 100 2.17 -0.49 7.57
C ILE A 100 2.05 0.65 6.56
N VAL A 101 0.84 1.19 6.39
CA VAL A 101 0.59 2.38 5.57
C VAL A 101 0.02 3.48 6.44
N MET A 102 0.56 4.68 6.33
CA MET A 102 0.14 5.84 7.12
C MET A 102 -0.34 6.99 6.22
N PRO A 103 -1.25 7.85 6.70
CA PRO A 103 -1.61 9.07 5.98
C PRO A 103 -0.59 10.23 6.19
N HIS A 104 0.38 10.07 7.08
CA HIS A 104 1.36 11.06 7.51
C HIS A 104 2.73 10.43 7.77
N GLY A 105 3.76 11.25 7.94
CA GLY A 105 5.13 10.80 8.16
C GLY A 105 5.52 10.79 9.65
N ASP A 106 5.08 9.80 10.42
CA ASP A 106 5.51 9.61 11.81
C ASP A 106 6.74 8.71 11.91
N ILE A 107 7.87 9.31 12.30
CA ILE A 107 9.17 8.63 12.43
C ILE A 107 9.14 7.50 13.47
N ALA A 108 8.38 7.65 14.56
CA ALA A 108 8.30 6.63 15.58
C ALA A 108 7.57 5.38 15.08
N ILE A 109 6.50 5.55 14.30
CA ILE A 109 5.78 4.45 13.66
C ILE A 109 6.68 3.76 12.62
N VAL A 110 7.41 4.53 11.80
CA VAL A 110 8.36 3.96 10.82
C VAL A 110 9.40 3.10 11.53
N ARG A 111 10.07 3.63 12.56
CA ARG A 111 11.09 2.89 13.32
C ARG A 111 10.55 1.63 13.97
N GLU A 112 9.34 1.67 14.52
CA GLU A 112 8.72 0.49 15.12
C GLU A 112 8.35 -0.55 14.06
N ALA A 113 7.82 -0.15 12.91
CA ALA A 113 7.58 -1.05 11.79
C ALA A 113 8.87 -1.74 11.35
N LYS A 114 9.97 -0.98 11.23
CA LYS A 114 11.27 -1.57 10.85
C LYS A 114 11.84 -2.47 11.94
N ARG A 115 11.67 -2.14 13.21
CA ARG A 115 12.08 -2.99 14.34
C ARG A 115 11.37 -4.35 14.33
N LEU A 116 10.11 -4.38 13.89
CA LEU A 116 9.30 -5.60 13.76
C LEU A 116 9.46 -6.31 12.40
N GLY A 117 10.30 -5.80 11.50
CA GLY A 117 10.52 -6.39 10.19
C GLY A 117 9.35 -6.20 9.22
N LEU A 118 8.54 -5.14 9.39
CA LEU A 118 7.41 -4.85 8.52
C LEU A 118 7.80 -3.87 7.41
N VAL A 119 7.14 -4.01 6.26
CA VAL A 119 7.18 -3.00 5.20
C VAL A 119 6.44 -1.75 5.65
N CYS A 120 7.01 -0.56 5.43
CA CYS A 120 6.42 0.70 5.86
C CYS A 120 6.35 1.73 4.72
N LEU A 121 5.13 2.21 4.43
CA LEU A 121 4.83 3.23 3.43
C LEU A 121 4.18 4.46 4.09
N PRO A 122 4.97 5.36 4.71
CA PRO A 122 4.47 6.59 5.31
C PRO A 122 3.93 7.57 4.27
N GLY A 123 2.89 8.33 4.66
CA GLY A 123 2.32 9.41 3.89
C GLY A 123 3.17 10.67 3.99
N VAL A 124 3.46 11.30 2.86
CA VAL A 124 4.24 12.53 2.78
C VAL A 124 3.66 13.49 1.73
N ALA A 125 3.71 14.78 2.01
CA ALA A 125 3.28 15.85 1.12
C ALA A 125 4.41 16.82 0.77
N THR A 126 5.55 16.71 1.43
CA THR A 126 6.74 17.56 1.25
C THR A 126 8.01 16.74 1.17
N THR A 127 9.06 17.31 0.59
CA THR A 127 10.38 16.68 0.57
C THR A 127 11.01 16.60 1.96
N THR A 128 10.72 17.54 2.86
CA THR A 128 11.18 17.47 4.27
C THR A 128 10.66 16.23 4.97
N GLU A 129 9.36 15.94 4.84
CA GLU A 129 8.76 14.71 5.37
C GLU A 129 9.36 13.47 4.70
N ALA A 130 9.52 13.52 3.36
CA ALA A 130 10.06 12.40 2.59
C ALA A 130 11.45 12.00 3.08
N PHE A 131 12.38 12.94 3.22
CA PHE A 131 13.73 12.66 3.74
C PHE A 131 13.70 12.15 5.18
N ALA A 132 12.88 12.74 6.05
CA ALA A 132 12.80 12.34 7.45
C ALA A 132 12.34 10.88 7.62
N VAL A 133 11.33 10.44 6.84
CA VAL A 133 10.86 9.06 6.92
C VAL A 133 11.78 8.06 6.21
N LEU A 134 12.47 8.46 5.14
CA LEU A 134 13.49 7.64 4.49
C LEU A 134 14.69 7.41 5.43
N ASP A 135 15.15 8.43 6.13
CA ASP A 135 16.20 8.32 7.15
C ASP A 135 15.78 7.40 8.32
N ALA A 136 14.49 7.34 8.61
CA ALA A 136 13.94 6.42 9.60
C ALA A 136 13.82 4.96 9.10
N GLY A 137 14.04 4.71 7.80
CA GLY A 137 14.06 3.39 7.19
C GLY A 137 12.80 3.02 6.41
N ALA A 138 11.97 3.97 5.99
CA ALA A 138 10.79 3.68 5.16
C ALA A 138 11.17 2.94 3.86
N ASP A 139 10.38 1.95 3.46
CA ASP A 139 10.60 1.13 2.25
C ASP A 139 10.11 1.81 0.98
N GLY A 140 9.30 2.85 1.13
CA GLY A 140 8.79 3.69 0.06
C GLY A 140 7.92 4.81 0.61
N LEU A 141 7.44 5.68 -0.24
CA LEU A 141 6.67 6.87 0.11
C LEU A 141 5.25 6.79 -0.46
N LYS A 142 4.26 6.97 0.38
CA LYS A 142 2.89 7.29 -0.04
C LYS A 142 2.80 8.79 -0.28
N MET A 143 2.79 9.23 -1.54
CA MET A 143 2.57 10.62 -1.91
C MET A 143 1.07 10.94 -1.75
N PHE A 144 0.70 11.66 -0.67
CA PHE A 144 -0.69 11.83 -0.26
C PHE A 144 -0.99 13.24 0.31
N PRO A 145 -2.13 13.85 -0.06
CA PRO A 145 -3.13 13.38 -1.03
C PRO A 145 -2.75 13.76 -2.47
N ALA A 146 -2.80 12.79 -3.41
CA ALA A 146 -2.42 13.03 -4.80
C ALA A 146 -3.38 13.98 -5.54
N GLU A 147 -4.59 14.19 -5.04
CA GLU A 147 -5.50 15.24 -5.56
C GLU A 147 -4.89 16.65 -5.47
N GLN A 148 -3.98 16.88 -4.51
CA GLN A 148 -3.29 18.17 -4.32
C GLN A 148 -1.85 18.13 -4.84
N LEU A 149 -1.25 16.95 -4.97
CA LEU A 149 0.13 16.74 -5.36
C LEU A 149 0.20 16.26 -6.82
N SER A 150 0.24 17.22 -7.74
CA SER A 150 0.23 16.94 -9.18
C SER A 150 1.46 16.14 -9.66
N PRO A 151 1.43 15.56 -10.87
CA PRO A 151 2.59 14.93 -11.49
C PRO A 151 3.82 15.86 -11.58
N ALA A 152 3.61 17.18 -11.70
CA ALA A 152 4.71 18.15 -11.68
C ALA A 152 5.45 18.19 -10.34
N VAL A 153 4.74 18.02 -9.22
CA VAL A 153 5.33 17.90 -7.88
C VAL A 153 6.20 16.63 -7.80
N LEU A 154 5.67 15.49 -8.24
CA LEU A 154 6.44 14.23 -8.27
C LEU A 154 7.71 14.37 -9.13
N LYS A 155 7.61 15.01 -10.30
CA LYS A 155 8.76 15.27 -11.16
C LYS A 155 9.84 16.09 -10.42
N ALA A 156 9.41 17.11 -9.67
CA ALA A 156 10.34 17.93 -8.86
C ALA A 156 10.99 17.10 -7.74
N TRP A 157 10.21 16.23 -7.07
CA TRP A 157 10.76 15.33 -6.04
C TRP A 157 11.79 14.36 -6.61
N ARG A 158 11.56 13.82 -7.81
CA ARG A 158 12.51 12.92 -8.48
C ARG A 158 13.88 13.53 -8.75
N ALA A 159 13.97 14.85 -8.84
CA ALA A 159 15.23 15.54 -9.01
C ALA A 159 16.12 15.54 -7.75
N VAL A 160 15.52 15.33 -6.57
CA VAL A 160 16.22 15.43 -5.27
C VAL A 160 16.18 14.14 -4.45
N LEU A 161 15.16 13.30 -4.60
CA LEU A 161 15.07 12.01 -3.89
C LEU A 161 16.13 11.01 -4.39
N PRO A 162 16.60 10.09 -3.53
CA PRO A 162 17.40 8.96 -3.98
C PRO A 162 16.73 8.22 -5.15
N LYS A 163 17.52 7.78 -6.13
CA LYS A 163 17.01 7.23 -7.40
C LYS A 163 16.14 5.97 -7.22
N ASP A 164 16.43 5.19 -6.20
CA ASP A 164 15.76 3.93 -5.84
C ASP A 164 14.54 4.10 -4.94
N THR A 165 14.25 5.34 -4.51
CA THR A 165 13.06 5.62 -3.67
C THR A 165 11.79 5.24 -4.40
N LEU A 166 11.02 4.32 -3.83
CA LEU A 166 9.69 3.97 -4.32
C LEU A 166 8.67 5.04 -3.92
N VAL A 167 7.88 5.55 -4.89
CA VAL A 167 6.84 6.56 -4.64
C VAL A 167 5.51 6.09 -5.22
N PHE A 168 4.50 6.11 -4.38
CA PHE A 168 3.13 5.70 -4.67
C PHE A 168 2.18 6.88 -4.49
N PRO A 169 1.72 7.55 -5.56
CA PRO A 169 0.61 8.50 -5.47
C PRO A 169 -0.65 7.81 -4.97
N VAL A 170 -1.32 8.42 -3.99
CA VAL A 170 -2.53 7.92 -3.35
C VAL A 170 -3.52 9.07 -3.13
N GLY A 171 -4.79 8.84 -3.44
CA GLY A 171 -5.85 9.84 -3.38
C GLY A 171 -6.34 10.21 -4.78
N GLY A 172 -7.62 9.97 -5.05
CA GLY A 172 -8.24 10.27 -6.34
C GLY A 172 -7.69 9.50 -7.54
N ILE A 173 -6.86 8.48 -7.34
CA ILE A 173 -6.28 7.68 -8.43
C ILE A 173 -7.34 6.81 -9.09
N ARG A 174 -7.38 6.88 -10.44
CA ARG A 174 -8.26 6.11 -11.31
C ARG A 174 -7.46 5.58 -12.51
N PRO A 175 -7.97 4.57 -13.25
CA PRO A 175 -7.28 4.03 -14.42
C PRO A 175 -6.91 5.09 -15.47
N ASP A 176 -7.72 6.14 -15.62
CA ASP A 176 -7.55 7.21 -16.60
C ASP A 176 -6.53 8.28 -16.21
N ASN A 177 -6.14 8.39 -14.93
CA ASN A 177 -5.24 9.43 -14.45
C ASN A 177 -3.86 8.93 -13.97
N MET A 178 -3.57 7.63 -14.06
CA MET A 178 -2.28 7.05 -13.67
C MET A 178 -1.14 7.48 -14.61
N ALA A 179 -1.42 7.63 -15.92
CA ALA A 179 -0.40 7.85 -16.95
C ALA A 179 0.52 9.06 -16.70
N PRO A 180 0.02 10.26 -16.33
CA PRO A 180 0.88 11.41 -16.06
C PRO A 180 1.84 11.21 -14.89
N TYR A 181 1.43 10.51 -13.82
CA TYR A 181 2.30 10.19 -12.69
C TYR A 181 3.33 9.12 -13.05
N TRP A 182 2.91 8.09 -13.81
CA TRP A 182 3.81 7.05 -14.28
C TRP A 182 4.94 7.61 -15.13
N ALA A 183 4.60 8.52 -16.08
CA ALA A 183 5.57 9.17 -16.97
C ALA A 183 6.65 10.00 -16.25
N VAL A 184 6.36 10.46 -15.02
CA VAL A 184 7.32 11.25 -14.22
C VAL A 184 7.95 10.44 -13.07
N GLY A 185 7.74 9.11 -13.07
CA GLY A 185 8.48 8.20 -12.20
C GLY A 185 7.73 7.72 -10.95
N ALA A 186 6.40 7.66 -10.95
CA ALA A 186 5.68 6.84 -9.96
C ALA A 186 6.08 5.37 -10.12
N ASN A 187 6.19 4.65 -9.01
CA ASN A 187 6.53 3.22 -8.99
C ASN A 187 5.31 2.32 -8.85
N GLY A 188 4.17 2.90 -8.53
CA GLY A 188 2.89 2.26 -8.35
C GLY A 188 1.87 3.27 -7.85
N PHE A 189 0.70 2.80 -7.41
CA PHE A 189 -0.39 3.67 -6.96
C PHE A 189 -1.15 3.03 -5.81
N GLY A 190 -1.71 3.86 -4.91
CA GLY A 190 -2.72 3.41 -3.96
C GLY A 190 -4.12 3.80 -4.45
N THR A 191 -5.03 2.82 -4.42
CA THR A 191 -6.41 2.95 -4.93
C THR A 191 -7.40 2.66 -3.81
N GLY A 192 -8.24 3.62 -3.47
CA GLY A 192 -9.20 3.54 -2.36
C GLY A 192 -10.65 3.57 -2.86
N SER A 193 -11.38 4.63 -2.58
CA SER A 193 -12.83 4.76 -2.83
C SER A 193 -13.25 4.54 -4.29
N ASN A 194 -12.35 4.72 -5.22
CA ASN A 194 -12.58 4.41 -6.64
C ASN A 194 -12.45 2.90 -6.97
N LEU A 195 -11.87 2.09 -6.07
CA LEU A 195 -11.75 0.65 -6.21
C LEU A 195 -12.79 -0.10 -5.37
N TYR A 196 -12.92 0.29 -4.11
CA TYR A 196 -13.80 -0.34 -3.14
C TYR A 196 -14.58 0.70 -2.33
N GLN A 197 -15.86 0.42 -2.10
CA GLN A 197 -16.71 1.15 -1.17
C GLN A 197 -17.39 0.15 -0.21
N PRO A 198 -17.63 0.52 1.06
CA PRO A 198 -18.28 -0.36 2.03
C PRO A 198 -19.60 -0.93 1.48
N GLY A 199 -19.78 -2.25 1.61
CA GLY A 199 -20.95 -2.96 1.10
C GLY A 199 -20.97 -3.21 -0.40
N ALA A 200 -19.88 -2.90 -1.13
CA ALA A 200 -19.79 -3.21 -2.55
C ALA A 200 -19.79 -4.73 -2.80
N ALA A 201 -20.65 -5.19 -3.71
CA ALA A 201 -20.66 -6.59 -4.10
C ALA A 201 -19.30 -7.02 -4.68
N PRO A 202 -18.81 -8.24 -4.36
CA PRO A 202 -17.50 -8.73 -4.83
C PRO A 202 -17.35 -8.67 -6.36
N ASP A 203 -18.41 -8.94 -7.13
CA ASP A 203 -18.38 -8.86 -8.59
C ASP A 203 -18.21 -7.42 -9.10
N ALA A 204 -18.77 -6.44 -8.40
CA ALA A 204 -18.56 -5.03 -8.72
C ALA A 204 -17.09 -4.64 -8.46
N VAL A 205 -16.51 -5.08 -7.34
CA VAL A 205 -15.09 -4.86 -7.03
C VAL A 205 -14.20 -5.54 -8.09
N ARG A 206 -14.53 -6.78 -8.47
CA ARG A 206 -13.85 -7.53 -9.53
C ARG A 206 -13.83 -6.75 -10.86
N ALA A 207 -14.97 -6.21 -11.27
CA ALA A 207 -15.09 -5.45 -12.51
C ALA A 207 -14.23 -4.17 -12.49
N VAL A 208 -14.21 -3.46 -11.36
CA VAL A 208 -13.37 -2.26 -11.20
C VAL A 208 -11.89 -2.63 -11.13
N ALA A 209 -11.52 -3.70 -10.41
CA ALA A 209 -10.15 -4.20 -10.34
C ALA A 209 -9.61 -4.55 -11.74
N ALA A 210 -10.44 -5.18 -12.59
CA ALA A 210 -10.07 -5.47 -13.98
C ALA A 210 -9.80 -4.19 -14.79
N GLN A 211 -10.55 -3.10 -14.56
CA GLN A 211 -10.29 -1.81 -15.21
C GLN A 211 -8.94 -1.21 -14.80
N TYR A 212 -8.57 -1.30 -13.51
CA TYR A 212 -7.26 -0.88 -13.04
C TYR A 212 -6.12 -1.71 -13.65
N ALA A 213 -6.28 -3.03 -13.70
CA ALA A 213 -5.30 -3.92 -14.32
C ALA A 213 -5.11 -3.61 -15.81
N ALA A 214 -6.20 -3.43 -16.56
CA ALA A 214 -6.15 -3.05 -17.97
C ALA A 214 -5.54 -1.65 -18.17
N GLY A 215 -5.93 -0.67 -17.35
CA GLY A 215 -5.38 0.68 -17.39
C GLY A 215 -3.88 0.68 -17.14
N PHE A 216 -3.39 -0.09 -16.16
CA PHE A 216 -1.96 -0.21 -15.91
C PHE A 216 -1.21 -0.95 -17.02
N ALA A 217 -1.79 -2.01 -17.59
CA ALA A 217 -1.19 -2.72 -18.73
C ALA A 217 -0.98 -1.79 -19.93
N ALA A 218 -1.92 -0.88 -20.17
CA ALA A 218 -1.82 0.12 -21.25
C ALA A 218 -0.69 1.14 -21.03
N LEU A 219 -0.23 1.37 -19.78
CA LEU A 219 0.93 2.23 -19.48
C LEU A 219 2.25 1.58 -19.87
N LYS A 220 2.36 0.26 -19.75
CA LYS A 220 3.58 -0.50 -20.08
C LYS A 220 3.76 -0.72 -21.59
N ALA A 221 2.69 -0.57 -22.36
CA ALA A 221 2.72 -0.77 -23.81
C ALA A 221 3.18 0.47 -24.61
N LYS A 222 3.34 1.61 -23.91
CA LYS A 222 3.83 2.88 -24.46
C LYS A 222 5.29 3.12 -24.10
#